data_3d7c4c2d2d7314fa4ffe58d2668da7c1
#
_entry.id   3d7c4c2d2d7314fa4ffe58d2668da7c1
#
_cell.length_a   1.000
_cell.length_b   1.000
_cell.length_c   1.000
_cell.angle_alpha   90.00
_cell.angle_beta   90.00
_cell.angle_gamma   90.00
#
_symmetry.space_group_name_H-M   'P 1'
#
loop_
_entity.id
_entity.type
_entity.pdbx_description
1 polymer ?
#
loop_
_entity_poly.entity_id
_entity_poly.type
_entity_poly.pdbx_seq_one_letter_code
_entity_poly.pdbx_strand_id
1 'polypeptide(L)'
;MKQCLLLLILPFLLFGACRNNTAGSVDREELFTLEIGLMEDQIALYKLDGNRGIKRTGFTMRDGLFYISDGNSGKIVRYNSYGDLLFMIYNEETNPVPLTLKTNISADEAATRWAFTHPLEEPGWITVDSRRHIFVEDRLPIQQQKIDTETRALHDGIILHFDQDGRFINYLGKDGIGGSPFPRIVGLSSSIRDELSVVCRIPDGWEIYWFSPQGQLLYLVKISANQVPALPDWPNAFAVVDSITSSVDSRRLYIKVDYSRDTFDQSTNTRTGSEPIGSCIWTLNVEDGTYTDSVEIPLYEIIENGRPSNIRVFYSLLGTARSGKTLFYFPVENGYTLIYIDLFTREQRRGSIRFSNEEQIFNDFYLSAEGILCAMLADTFSVKMVWWRTDRFIGEIK
;
A
#
# COMPACT_ATOMS: atom_id res chain seq x y z
N MET A 1 55.98 -47.59 -41.46
CA MET A 1 54.58 -47.28 -41.43
C MET A 1 54.24 -46.84 -40.02
N LYS A 2 54.21 -45.52 -39.77
CA LYS A 2 53.83 -44.93 -38.48
C LYS A 2 52.60 -44.06 -38.76
N GLN A 3 51.41 -44.43 -38.26
CA GLN A 3 50.22 -43.65 -38.30
C GLN A 3 50.26 -42.58 -37.21
N CYS A 4 50.24 -41.30 -37.58
CA CYS A 4 50.02 -40.19 -36.69
C CYS A 4 48.50 -40.03 -36.46
N LEU A 5 48.10 -40.21 -35.21
CA LEU A 5 46.73 -39.92 -34.74
C LEU A 5 46.67 -38.46 -34.35
N LEU A 6 45.96 -37.64 -35.17
CA LEU A 6 45.71 -36.24 -34.88
C LEU A 6 44.51 -36.12 -33.96
N LEU A 7 44.75 -35.75 -32.70
CA LEU A 7 43.70 -35.46 -31.70
C LEU A 7 43.18 -34.04 -31.94
N LEU A 8 41.96 -33.92 -32.45
CA LEU A 8 41.25 -32.63 -32.62
C LEU A 8 40.65 -32.25 -31.26
N ILE A 9 41.28 -31.28 -30.58
CA ILE A 9 40.74 -30.65 -29.37
C ILE A 9 39.79 -29.56 -29.81
N LEU A 10 38.48 -29.81 -29.62
CA LEU A 10 37.40 -28.83 -29.83
C LEU A 10 37.31 -27.93 -28.59
N PRO A 11 37.51 -26.61 -28.65
CA PRO A 11 37.29 -25.77 -27.50
C PRO A 11 35.77 -25.59 -27.30
N PHE A 12 35.26 -26.13 -26.20
CA PHE A 12 33.93 -25.83 -25.70
C PHE A 12 33.90 -24.33 -25.29
N LEU A 13 33.44 -23.46 -26.17
CA LEU A 13 33.06 -22.11 -25.84
C LEU A 13 31.80 -22.18 -24.98
N LEU A 14 31.98 -22.12 -23.68
CA LEU A 14 30.90 -21.79 -22.74
C LEU A 14 30.45 -20.36 -23.03
N PHE A 15 29.46 -20.23 -23.90
CA PHE A 15 28.64 -19.02 -23.94
C PHE A 15 27.89 -18.93 -22.61
N GLY A 16 28.50 -18.23 -21.66
CA GLY A 16 27.77 -17.67 -20.53
C GLY A 16 26.72 -16.71 -21.11
N ALA A 17 25.49 -17.20 -21.33
CA ALA A 17 24.37 -16.36 -21.60
C ALA A 17 24.18 -15.45 -20.39
N CYS A 18 24.76 -14.24 -20.45
CA CYS A 18 24.25 -13.12 -19.65
C CYS A 18 22.78 -12.99 -20.01
N ARG A 19 21.93 -13.50 -19.16
CA ARG A 19 20.50 -13.25 -19.22
C ARG A 19 20.33 -11.76 -18.93
N ASN A 20 20.38 -10.93 -19.97
CA ASN A 20 19.94 -9.56 -19.90
C ASN A 20 18.48 -9.62 -19.45
N ASN A 21 18.23 -9.39 -18.18
CA ASN A 21 16.91 -9.09 -17.66
C ASN A 21 16.51 -7.73 -18.27
N THR A 22 16.04 -7.73 -19.51
CA THR A 22 15.38 -6.58 -20.12
C THR A 22 14.16 -6.30 -19.26
N ALA A 23 14.17 -5.13 -18.60
CA ALA A 23 13.03 -4.65 -17.83
C ALA A 23 11.80 -4.59 -18.76
N GLY A 24 10.89 -5.56 -18.62
CA GLY A 24 9.66 -5.59 -19.38
C GLY A 24 8.74 -4.46 -18.90
N SER A 25 8.14 -3.73 -19.85
CA SER A 25 7.00 -2.85 -19.50
C SER A 25 5.80 -3.73 -19.21
N VAL A 26 5.13 -3.50 -18.08
CA VAL A 26 3.86 -4.18 -17.78
C VAL A 26 2.73 -3.43 -18.47
N ASP A 27 1.88 -4.18 -19.19
CA ASP A 27 0.77 -3.60 -19.94
C ASP A 27 -0.25 -2.96 -18.99
N ARG A 28 -0.65 -1.74 -19.35
CA ARG A 28 -1.69 -0.96 -18.69
C ARG A 28 -3.04 -1.22 -19.35
N GLU A 29 -4.06 -1.36 -18.53
CA GLU A 29 -5.45 -1.40 -18.96
C GLU A 29 -6.23 -0.33 -18.17
N GLU A 30 -6.92 0.56 -18.87
CA GLU A 30 -7.82 1.55 -18.31
C GLU A 30 -9.20 0.91 -18.15
N LEU A 31 -9.77 0.96 -16.94
CA LEU A 31 -11.03 0.29 -16.62
C LEU A 31 -12.22 1.23 -16.77
N PHE A 32 -12.19 2.33 -16.05
CA PHE A 32 -13.22 3.36 -16.09
C PHE A 32 -12.68 4.70 -15.59
N THR A 33 -13.42 5.76 -15.88
CA THR A 33 -13.09 7.13 -15.49
C THR A 33 -14.23 7.71 -14.66
N LEU A 34 -13.88 8.42 -13.58
CA LEU A 34 -14.80 9.16 -12.72
C LEU A 34 -14.53 10.65 -12.86
N GLU A 35 -15.56 11.46 -12.76
CA GLU A 35 -15.40 12.91 -12.68
C GLU A 35 -15.03 13.36 -11.27
N ILE A 36 -14.40 14.53 -11.17
CA ILE A 36 -14.07 15.14 -9.88
C ILE A 36 -15.24 16.03 -9.45
N GLY A 37 -15.83 15.74 -8.27
CA GLY A 37 -16.97 16.49 -7.74
C GLY A 37 -17.63 15.80 -6.56
N LEU A 38 -18.85 16.29 -6.20
CA LEU A 38 -19.59 15.85 -5.01
C LEU A 38 -20.77 14.93 -5.33
N MET A 39 -21.13 14.77 -6.62
CA MET A 39 -22.25 13.89 -6.98
C MET A 39 -21.97 12.42 -6.63
N GLU A 40 -22.98 11.59 -6.65
CA GLU A 40 -22.92 10.20 -6.21
C GLU A 40 -21.86 9.35 -6.94
N ASP A 41 -21.64 9.63 -8.22
CA ASP A 41 -20.70 8.97 -9.13
C ASP A 41 -19.37 9.74 -9.31
N GLN A 42 -19.15 10.82 -8.57
CA GLN A 42 -17.94 11.64 -8.62
C GLN A 42 -17.09 11.45 -7.37
N ILE A 43 -15.82 11.81 -7.41
CA ILE A 43 -14.88 11.77 -6.28
C ILE A 43 -14.31 13.16 -6.00
N ALA A 44 -14.35 13.61 -4.75
CA ALA A 44 -13.88 14.92 -4.33
C ALA A 44 -12.39 14.91 -3.94
N LEU A 45 -11.49 14.72 -4.92
CA LEU A 45 -10.05 14.68 -4.67
C LEU A 45 -9.47 16.01 -4.20
N TYR A 46 -10.01 17.14 -4.71
CA TYR A 46 -9.49 18.47 -4.44
C TYR A 46 -10.58 19.35 -3.84
N LYS A 47 -10.22 20.15 -2.84
CA LYS A 47 -11.07 21.24 -2.38
C LYS A 47 -10.67 22.50 -3.12
N LEU A 48 -11.56 22.97 -3.99
CA LEU A 48 -11.35 24.17 -4.80
C LEU A 48 -11.41 25.46 -3.98
N ASP A 49 -11.89 25.41 -2.73
CA ASP A 49 -12.06 26.56 -1.84
C ASP A 49 -10.79 26.96 -1.06
N GLY A 50 -9.68 26.25 -1.22
CA GLY A 50 -8.36 26.62 -0.72
C GLY A 50 -8.17 26.65 0.80
N ASN A 51 -9.21 26.48 1.60
CA ASN A 51 -9.20 26.76 3.04
C ASN A 51 -9.08 25.53 3.96
N ARG A 52 -9.13 24.32 3.44
CA ARG A 52 -8.96 23.08 4.24
C ARG A 52 -7.97 22.16 3.55
N GLY A 53 -7.08 21.57 4.35
CA GLY A 53 -6.14 20.57 3.84
C GLY A 53 -6.87 19.45 3.09
N ILE A 54 -6.22 18.89 2.06
CA ILE A 54 -6.73 17.74 1.33
C ILE A 54 -6.80 16.57 2.31
N LYS A 55 -7.97 15.98 2.44
CA LYS A 55 -8.19 14.77 3.22
C LYS A 55 -7.80 13.55 2.40
N ARG A 56 -7.57 12.43 3.07
CA ARG A 56 -7.20 11.20 2.39
C ARG A 56 -8.35 10.70 1.52
N THR A 57 -8.01 10.31 0.29
CA THR A 57 -8.84 9.46 -0.56
C THR A 57 -8.07 8.16 -0.74
N GLY A 58 -8.68 7.03 -0.43
CA GLY A 58 -8.05 5.72 -0.54
C GLY A 58 -8.95 4.76 -1.31
N PHE A 59 -8.37 3.66 -1.79
CA PHE A 59 -9.16 2.62 -2.41
C PHE A 59 -8.59 1.22 -2.16
N THR A 60 -9.44 0.23 -2.36
CA THR A 60 -9.06 -1.18 -2.39
C THR A 60 -9.86 -1.90 -3.47
N MET A 61 -9.35 -3.04 -3.94
CA MET A 61 -10.01 -3.86 -4.93
C MET A 61 -10.13 -5.30 -4.44
N ARG A 62 -11.32 -5.87 -4.59
CA ARG A 62 -11.56 -7.28 -4.33
C ARG A 62 -12.57 -7.86 -5.32
N ASP A 63 -12.26 -9.00 -5.91
CA ASP A 63 -13.12 -9.73 -6.86
C ASP A 63 -13.64 -8.85 -8.02
N GLY A 64 -12.82 -7.92 -8.53
CA GLY A 64 -13.19 -6.97 -9.58
C GLY A 64 -14.14 -5.85 -9.13
N LEU A 65 -14.36 -5.71 -7.82
CA LEU A 65 -15.09 -4.60 -7.20
C LEU A 65 -14.10 -3.60 -6.60
N PHE A 66 -14.32 -2.33 -6.87
CA PHE A 66 -13.52 -1.21 -6.38
C PHE A 66 -14.27 -0.48 -5.29
N TYR A 67 -13.66 -0.35 -4.13
CA TYR A 67 -14.19 0.37 -2.97
C TYR A 67 -13.33 1.60 -2.76
N ILE A 68 -13.93 2.78 -2.83
CA ILE A 68 -13.23 4.06 -2.69
C ILE A 68 -13.77 4.79 -1.47
N SER A 69 -12.87 5.21 -0.57
CA SER A 69 -13.17 6.11 0.55
C SER A 69 -12.76 7.53 0.16
N ASP A 70 -13.71 8.44 0.16
CA ASP A 70 -13.51 9.85 -0.16
C ASP A 70 -13.63 10.71 1.10
N GLY A 71 -12.49 11.00 1.73
CA GLY A 71 -12.43 11.79 2.95
C GLY A 71 -12.81 13.25 2.76
N ASN A 72 -12.73 13.78 1.54
CA ASN A 72 -13.10 15.18 1.28
C ASN A 72 -14.61 15.38 1.28
N SER A 73 -15.38 14.42 0.78
CA SER A 73 -16.84 14.48 0.77
C SER A 73 -17.49 13.72 1.91
N GLY A 74 -16.76 12.82 2.60
CA GLY A 74 -17.34 11.96 3.64
C GLY A 74 -18.24 10.89 3.03
N LYS A 75 -17.73 10.14 2.05
CA LYS A 75 -18.47 9.03 1.43
C LYS A 75 -17.57 7.82 1.11
N ILE A 76 -18.20 6.67 1.00
CA ILE A 76 -17.61 5.42 0.53
C ILE A 76 -18.46 4.94 -0.63
N VAL A 77 -17.83 4.62 -1.76
CA VAL A 77 -18.52 4.17 -2.97
C VAL A 77 -17.96 2.85 -3.46
N ARG A 78 -18.82 2.02 -4.07
CA ARG A 78 -18.41 0.75 -4.68
C ARG A 78 -18.78 0.73 -6.15
N TYR A 79 -17.79 0.47 -6.99
CA TYR A 79 -17.93 0.30 -8.44
C TYR A 79 -17.61 -1.14 -8.85
N ASN A 80 -18.17 -1.58 -9.96
CA ASN A 80 -17.66 -2.74 -10.69
C ASN A 80 -16.51 -2.33 -11.64
N SER A 81 -15.91 -3.29 -12.32
CA SER A 81 -14.81 -3.05 -13.27
C SER A 81 -15.22 -2.28 -14.54
N TYR A 82 -16.52 -2.07 -14.75
CA TYR A 82 -17.05 -1.27 -15.86
C TYR A 82 -17.37 0.18 -15.47
N GLY A 83 -17.18 0.54 -14.18
CA GLY A 83 -17.50 1.85 -13.66
C GLY A 83 -18.96 2.04 -13.25
N ASP A 84 -19.76 0.97 -13.18
CA ASP A 84 -21.11 1.08 -12.64
C ASP A 84 -21.07 1.26 -11.13
N LEU A 85 -21.69 2.32 -10.63
CA LEU A 85 -21.86 2.58 -9.21
C LEU A 85 -22.89 1.58 -8.64
N LEU A 86 -22.47 0.79 -7.65
CA LEU A 86 -23.28 -0.27 -7.03
C LEU A 86 -23.91 0.15 -5.72
N PHE A 87 -23.15 0.81 -4.86
CA PHE A 87 -23.68 1.44 -3.65
C PHE A 87 -22.85 2.64 -3.19
N MET A 88 -23.44 3.42 -2.26
CA MET A 88 -22.82 4.55 -1.60
C MET A 88 -23.18 4.56 -0.12
N ILE A 89 -22.19 4.77 0.75
CA ILE A 89 -22.39 5.15 2.15
C ILE A 89 -21.94 6.61 2.24
N TYR A 90 -22.75 7.51 2.80
CA TYR A 90 -22.45 8.94 2.73
C TYR A 90 -22.93 9.71 3.94
N ASN A 91 -22.23 10.79 4.24
CA ASN A 91 -22.68 11.79 5.17
C ASN A 91 -23.64 12.75 4.45
N GLU A 92 -24.90 12.78 4.88
CA GLU A 92 -25.97 13.61 4.29
C GLU A 92 -25.77 15.12 4.51
N GLU A 93 -24.92 15.53 5.47
CA GLU A 93 -24.59 16.93 5.72
C GLU A 93 -23.59 17.47 4.69
N THR A 94 -22.78 16.62 4.06
CA THR A 94 -21.70 17.00 3.15
C THR A 94 -21.91 16.55 1.70
N ASN A 95 -22.91 15.71 1.44
CA ASN A 95 -23.21 15.20 0.11
C ASN A 95 -24.66 15.50 -0.30
N PRO A 96 -24.91 15.74 -1.60
CA PRO A 96 -26.27 15.80 -2.12
C PRO A 96 -26.96 14.41 -2.00
N VAL A 97 -28.29 14.45 -1.94
CA VAL A 97 -29.09 13.21 -1.97
C VAL A 97 -28.84 12.48 -3.30
N PRO A 98 -28.53 11.17 -3.26
CA PRO A 98 -28.33 10.39 -4.47
C PRO A 98 -29.57 10.39 -5.36
N LEU A 99 -29.37 10.45 -6.68
CA LEU A 99 -30.45 10.50 -7.66
C LEU A 99 -30.78 9.15 -8.26
N THR A 100 -29.76 8.30 -8.48
CA THR A 100 -29.91 6.99 -9.15
C THR A 100 -29.89 5.81 -8.20
N LEU A 101 -29.44 6.03 -6.96
CA LEU A 101 -29.40 5.02 -5.90
C LEU A 101 -30.66 5.07 -5.06
N LYS A 102 -31.20 3.92 -4.69
CA LYS A 102 -32.32 3.84 -3.74
C LYS A 102 -31.85 4.15 -2.32
N THR A 103 -32.47 5.11 -1.66
CA THR A 103 -32.12 5.53 -0.29
C THR A 103 -32.98 4.88 0.81
N ASN A 104 -34.19 4.43 0.46
CA ASN A 104 -35.13 3.81 1.40
C ASN A 104 -35.43 2.36 0.97
N ILE A 105 -34.57 1.43 1.41
CA ILE A 105 -34.74 0.01 1.09
C ILE A 105 -35.36 -0.69 2.30
N SER A 106 -36.57 -1.26 2.12
CA SER A 106 -37.15 -2.21 3.07
C SER A 106 -36.37 -3.52 3.01
N ALA A 107 -36.33 -4.28 4.12
CA ALA A 107 -35.57 -5.54 4.22
C ALA A 107 -35.94 -6.59 3.16
N ASP A 108 -37.13 -6.48 2.59
CA ASP A 108 -37.70 -7.43 1.61
C ASP A 108 -37.53 -6.95 0.15
N GLU A 109 -36.92 -5.76 -0.09
CA GLU A 109 -36.83 -5.20 -1.42
C GLU A 109 -35.47 -5.54 -2.06
N ALA A 110 -35.50 -6.31 -3.14
CA ALA A 110 -34.31 -6.58 -3.95
C ALA A 110 -33.96 -5.36 -4.79
N ALA A 111 -33.03 -4.55 -4.31
CA ALA A 111 -32.43 -3.48 -5.10
C ALA A 111 -31.02 -3.90 -5.55
N THR A 112 -30.64 -3.53 -6.76
CA THR A 112 -29.30 -3.75 -7.29
C THR A 112 -28.34 -2.58 -7.00
N ARG A 113 -28.91 -1.41 -6.66
CA ARG A 113 -28.19 -0.17 -6.40
C ARG A 113 -28.83 0.58 -5.23
N TRP A 114 -28.05 0.92 -4.20
CA TRP A 114 -28.58 1.57 -3.00
C TRP A 114 -27.58 2.53 -2.36
N ALA A 115 -28.10 3.40 -1.48
CA ALA A 115 -27.31 4.30 -0.66
C ALA A 115 -27.79 4.27 0.81
N PHE A 116 -26.85 4.34 1.72
CA PHE A 116 -27.06 4.45 3.15
C PHE A 116 -26.44 5.73 3.71
N THR A 117 -27.12 6.39 4.62
CA THR A 117 -26.56 7.48 5.37
C THR A 117 -25.73 6.98 6.55
N HIS A 118 -24.57 7.58 6.76
CA HIS A 118 -23.74 7.38 7.95
C HIS A 118 -22.97 8.67 8.21
N PRO A 119 -22.81 9.13 9.46
CA PRO A 119 -22.11 10.37 9.78
C PRO A 119 -20.58 10.21 9.67
N LEU A 120 -20.09 10.01 8.44
CA LEU A 120 -18.66 9.92 8.13
C LEU A 120 -18.01 11.29 8.27
N GLU A 121 -16.93 11.38 9.06
CA GLU A 121 -16.18 12.63 9.25
C GLU A 121 -15.06 12.80 8.22
N GLU A 122 -14.17 11.80 8.15
CA GLU A 122 -13.00 11.82 7.28
C GLU A 122 -12.56 10.39 6.95
N PRO A 123 -13.36 9.63 6.15
CA PRO A 123 -13.00 8.27 5.79
C PRO A 123 -11.66 8.24 5.03
N GLY A 124 -10.77 7.34 5.46
CA GLY A 124 -9.39 7.25 4.98
C GLY A 124 -9.01 5.88 4.45
N TRP A 125 -8.15 5.14 5.17
CA TRP A 125 -7.77 3.79 4.78
C TRP A 125 -8.96 2.85 4.70
N ILE A 126 -9.01 2.01 3.66
CA ILE A 126 -10.12 1.09 3.42
C ILE A 126 -9.58 -0.29 3.04
N THR A 127 -10.20 -1.34 3.56
CA THR A 127 -9.96 -2.74 3.16
C THR A 127 -11.23 -3.55 3.20
N VAL A 128 -11.23 -4.71 2.54
CA VAL A 128 -12.41 -5.56 2.39
C VAL A 128 -12.02 -7.01 2.65
N ASP A 129 -12.77 -7.72 3.48
CA ASP A 129 -12.55 -9.14 3.80
C ASP A 129 -13.12 -10.10 2.73
N SER A 130 -12.99 -11.41 2.93
CA SER A 130 -13.49 -12.42 1.97
C SER A 130 -15.01 -12.44 1.85
N ARG A 131 -15.73 -11.97 2.87
CA ARG A 131 -17.19 -11.85 2.89
C ARG A 131 -17.67 -10.53 2.29
N ARG A 132 -16.74 -9.70 1.79
CA ARG A 132 -16.96 -8.33 1.29
C ARG A 132 -17.45 -7.35 2.37
N HIS A 133 -17.16 -7.63 3.65
CA HIS A 133 -17.32 -6.64 4.70
C HIS A 133 -16.29 -5.53 4.51
N ILE A 134 -16.72 -4.31 4.74
CA ILE A 134 -15.92 -3.12 4.54
C ILE A 134 -15.40 -2.65 5.89
N PHE A 135 -14.10 -2.46 5.97
CA PHE A 135 -13.43 -1.83 7.10
C PHE A 135 -12.80 -0.53 6.62
N VAL A 136 -13.17 0.58 7.21
CA VAL A 136 -12.69 1.89 6.79
C VAL A 136 -12.29 2.72 8.01
N GLU A 137 -11.12 3.35 7.94
CA GLU A 137 -10.73 4.37 8.89
C GLU A 137 -11.70 5.54 8.82
N ASP A 138 -12.13 6.03 9.97
CA ASP A 138 -12.78 7.33 10.08
C ASP A 138 -12.18 8.12 11.24
N ARG A 139 -12.15 9.43 11.11
CA ARG A 139 -11.61 10.30 12.13
C ARG A 139 -12.71 10.75 13.09
N LEU A 140 -12.41 10.74 14.37
CA LEU A 140 -13.33 11.25 15.40
C LEU A 140 -13.39 12.79 15.38
N PRO A 141 -14.56 13.37 15.68
CA PRO A 141 -14.69 14.79 15.95
C PRO A 141 -13.69 15.25 17.02
N ILE A 142 -13.22 16.50 16.91
CA ILE A 142 -12.16 17.06 17.81
C ILE A 142 -12.48 16.87 19.29
N GLN A 143 -13.77 16.94 19.69
CA GLN A 143 -14.21 16.79 21.06
C GLN A 143 -14.02 15.36 21.63
N GLN A 144 -13.91 14.38 20.76
CA GLN A 144 -13.73 12.97 21.11
C GLN A 144 -12.28 12.48 20.95
N GLN A 145 -11.42 13.31 20.37
CA GLN A 145 -9.99 13.01 20.23
C GLN A 145 -9.28 13.07 21.57
N LYS A 146 -8.27 12.23 21.75
CA LYS A 146 -7.49 12.13 23.01
C LYS A 146 -6.00 12.13 22.72
N ILE A 147 -5.24 12.80 23.59
CA ILE A 147 -3.77 12.67 23.56
C ILE A 147 -3.39 11.62 24.61
N ASP A 148 -2.71 10.61 24.18
CA ASP A 148 -2.13 9.61 25.08
C ASP A 148 -0.96 10.24 25.86
N THR A 149 -0.98 10.12 27.19
CA THR A 149 0.01 10.79 28.06
C THR A 149 1.37 10.09 28.05
N GLU A 150 1.43 8.80 27.74
CA GLU A 150 2.66 8.01 27.72
C GLU A 150 3.39 8.19 26.37
N THR A 151 2.69 7.96 25.27
CA THR A 151 3.25 8.02 23.92
C THR A 151 3.23 9.42 23.31
N ARG A 152 2.46 10.36 23.89
CA ARG A 152 2.15 11.70 23.35
C ARG A 152 1.50 11.65 21.95
N ALA A 153 0.97 10.51 21.56
CA ALA A 153 0.26 10.35 20.30
C ALA A 153 -1.16 10.90 20.40
N LEU A 154 -1.62 11.55 19.35
CA LEU A 154 -3.03 11.89 19.17
C LEU A 154 -3.79 10.61 18.77
N HIS A 155 -4.82 10.26 19.51
CA HIS A 155 -5.72 9.17 19.24
C HIS A 155 -7.03 9.74 18.68
N ASP A 156 -7.22 9.64 17.38
CA ASP A 156 -8.32 10.26 16.66
C ASP A 156 -8.98 9.32 15.62
N GLY A 157 -8.41 8.15 15.36
CA GLY A 157 -8.91 7.21 14.36
C GLY A 157 -9.73 6.07 14.97
N ILE A 158 -10.78 5.65 14.27
CA ILE A 158 -11.53 4.41 14.51
C ILE A 158 -11.66 3.65 13.20
N ILE A 159 -11.98 2.35 13.26
CA ILE A 159 -12.31 1.58 12.07
C ILE A 159 -13.80 1.28 12.08
N LEU A 160 -14.54 1.87 11.16
CA LEU A 160 -15.94 1.55 10.93
C LEU A 160 -16.04 0.21 10.19
N HIS A 161 -16.99 -0.61 10.57
CA HIS A 161 -17.25 -1.91 9.99
C HIS A 161 -18.67 -1.96 9.42
N PHE A 162 -18.76 -2.21 8.12
CA PHE A 162 -20.01 -2.38 7.38
C PHE A 162 -20.07 -3.79 6.79
N ASP A 163 -21.29 -4.31 6.60
CA ASP A 163 -21.51 -5.56 5.90
C ASP A 163 -21.31 -5.42 4.38
N GLN A 164 -21.45 -6.53 3.66
CA GLN A 164 -21.31 -6.57 2.20
C GLN A 164 -22.27 -5.65 1.45
N ASP A 165 -23.39 -5.30 2.10
CA ASP A 165 -24.44 -4.45 1.55
C ASP A 165 -24.27 -2.97 1.94
N GLY A 166 -23.28 -2.64 2.78
CA GLY A 166 -22.98 -1.29 3.25
C GLY A 166 -23.76 -0.88 4.51
N ARG A 167 -24.40 -1.82 5.22
CA ARG A 167 -25.06 -1.53 6.49
C ARG A 167 -24.02 -1.52 7.61
N PHE A 168 -24.10 -0.51 8.47
CA PHE A 168 -23.24 -0.39 9.62
C PHE A 168 -23.45 -1.55 10.61
N ILE A 169 -22.36 -2.19 11.03
CA ILE A 169 -22.35 -3.26 12.03
C ILE A 169 -21.88 -2.74 13.38
N ASN A 170 -20.65 -2.23 13.42
CA ASN A 170 -19.97 -1.70 14.60
C ASN A 170 -18.75 -0.88 14.22
N TYR A 171 -18.00 -0.41 15.22
CA TYR A 171 -16.66 0.11 15.00
C TYR A 171 -15.64 -0.61 15.88
N LEU A 172 -14.38 -0.62 15.45
CA LEU A 172 -13.24 -1.11 16.22
C LEU A 172 -12.37 0.06 16.64
N GLY A 173 -11.94 -0.01 17.88
CA GLY A 173 -10.83 0.76 18.43
C GLY A 173 -9.67 -0.16 18.78
N LYS A 174 -8.60 0.39 19.37
CA LYS A 174 -7.38 -0.36 19.71
C LYS A 174 -7.62 -1.57 20.63
N ASP A 175 -8.69 -1.54 21.41
CA ASP A 175 -9.04 -2.60 22.38
C ASP A 175 -10.07 -3.60 21.80
N GLY A 176 -10.50 -3.45 20.55
CA GLY A 176 -11.52 -4.24 19.89
C GLY A 176 -12.80 -3.46 19.59
N ILE A 177 -13.94 -4.16 19.50
CA ILE A 177 -15.24 -3.54 19.21
C ILE A 177 -15.60 -2.54 20.29
N GLY A 178 -15.95 -1.31 19.89
CA GLY A 178 -16.30 -0.22 20.81
C GLY A 178 -15.11 0.31 21.63
N GLY A 179 -13.89 -0.09 21.29
CA GLY A 179 -12.68 0.27 22.02
C GLY A 179 -12.22 1.72 21.85
N SER A 180 -11.14 2.06 22.53
CA SER A 180 -10.52 3.38 22.47
C SER A 180 -9.96 3.69 21.08
N PRO A 181 -9.92 4.97 20.67
CA PRO A 181 -9.40 5.35 19.35
C PRO A 181 -7.95 4.91 19.12
N PHE A 182 -7.59 4.66 17.87
CA PHE A 182 -6.22 4.41 17.43
C PHE A 182 -5.42 5.71 17.36
N PRO A 183 -4.08 5.64 17.52
CA PRO A 183 -3.20 6.69 17.04
C PRO A 183 -3.24 6.75 15.50
N ARG A 184 -2.46 7.66 14.91
CA ARG A 184 -2.46 7.88 13.46
C ARG A 184 -2.33 6.56 12.69
N ILE A 185 -3.39 6.16 12.00
CA ILE A 185 -3.42 4.99 11.13
C ILE A 185 -2.65 5.31 9.85
N VAL A 186 -1.77 4.40 9.44
CA VAL A 186 -0.94 4.51 8.23
C VAL A 186 -1.00 3.26 7.36
N GLY A 187 -1.81 2.27 7.75
CA GLY A 187 -2.07 1.08 6.98
C GLY A 187 -3.22 0.27 7.55
N LEU A 188 -4.02 -0.31 6.67
CA LEU A 188 -5.17 -1.14 7.01
C LEU A 188 -5.24 -2.27 5.99
N SER A 189 -5.29 -3.53 6.44
CA SER A 189 -5.39 -4.67 5.55
C SER A 189 -6.13 -5.84 6.18
N SER A 190 -6.76 -6.66 5.33
CA SER A 190 -7.39 -7.92 5.72
C SER A 190 -6.62 -9.11 5.14
N SER A 191 -6.47 -10.17 5.93
CA SER A 191 -5.85 -11.41 5.50
C SER A 191 -6.85 -12.36 4.82
N ILE A 192 -6.34 -13.47 4.24
CA ILE A 192 -7.20 -14.55 3.71
C ILE A 192 -8.00 -15.27 4.80
N ARG A 193 -7.68 -15.06 6.07
CA ARG A 193 -8.42 -15.59 7.23
C ARG A 193 -9.43 -14.59 7.77
N ASP A 194 -9.67 -13.50 7.06
CA ASP A 194 -10.50 -12.37 7.49
C ASP A 194 -10.03 -11.71 8.80
N GLU A 195 -8.74 -11.89 9.16
CA GLU A 195 -8.13 -11.16 10.24
C GLU A 195 -7.75 -9.76 9.75
N LEU A 196 -7.99 -8.75 10.58
CA LEU A 196 -7.71 -7.35 10.27
C LEU A 196 -6.41 -6.92 10.93
N SER A 197 -5.54 -6.23 10.19
CA SER A 197 -4.37 -5.55 10.75
C SER A 197 -4.47 -4.05 10.57
N VAL A 198 -4.19 -3.30 11.64
CA VAL A 198 -4.16 -1.84 11.67
C VAL A 198 -2.76 -1.39 12.04
N VAL A 199 -2.07 -0.73 11.12
CA VAL A 199 -0.72 -0.20 11.33
C VAL A 199 -0.82 1.26 11.72
N CYS A 200 -0.30 1.59 12.89
CA CYS A 200 -0.34 2.94 13.45
C CYS A 200 1.06 3.51 13.61
N ARG A 201 1.20 4.81 13.37
CA ARG A 201 2.43 5.57 13.64
C ARG A 201 2.28 6.32 14.96
N ILE A 202 3.29 6.17 15.84
CA ILE A 202 3.44 6.93 17.08
C ILE A 202 4.77 7.71 17.04
N PRO A 203 5.00 8.73 17.89
CA PRO A 203 6.23 9.52 17.86
C PRO A 203 7.52 8.69 17.92
N ASP A 204 7.56 7.66 18.77
CA ASP A 204 8.76 6.86 19.01
C ASP A 204 8.79 5.54 18.23
N GLY A 205 7.86 5.32 17.28
CA GLY A 205 7.83 4.06 16.53
C GLY A 205 6.47 3.74 15.91
N TRP A 206 6.08 2.49 16.06
CA TRP A 206 4.91 1.93 15.42
C TRP A 206 4.18 1.00 16.38
N GLU A 207 2.84 0.99 16.29
CA GLU A 207 1.97 0.03 16.95
C GLU A 207 1.12 -0.66 15.89
N ILE A 208 1.14 -2.00 15.87
CA ILE A 208 0.38 -2.80 14.93
C ILE A 208 -0.60 -3.65 15.71
N TYR A 209 -1.88 -3.44 15.45
CA TYR A 209 -2.98 -4.13 16.08
C TYR A 209 -3.51 -5.22 15.14
N TRP A 210 -3.64 -6.43 15.62
CA TRP A 210 -4.10 -7.58 14.85
C TRP A 210 -5.37 -8.15 15.46
N PHE A 211 -6.46 -8.14 14.69
CA PHE A 211 -7.79 -8.54 15.16
C PHE A 211 -8.26 -9.83 14.51
N SER A 212 -9.08 -10.60 15.27
CA SER A 212 -9.82 -11.74 14.74
C SER A 212 -10.95 -11.28 13.78
N PRO A 213 -11.52 -12.20 12.98
CA PRO A 213 -12.70 -11.90 12.16
C PRO A 213 -13.94 -11.43 12.96
N GLN A 214 -13.93 -11.64 14.28
CA GLN A 214 -14.98 -11.19 15.19
C GLN A 214 -14.64 -9.84 15.86
N GLY A 215 -13.55 -9.20 15.47
CA GLY A 215 -13.14 -7.89 16.00
C GLY A 215 -12.50 -7.94 17.39
N GLN A 216 -12.01 -9.10 17.83
CA GLN A 216 -11.26 -9.22 19.09
C GLN A 216 -9.77 -8.95 18.83
N LEU A 217 -9.13 -8.14 19.66
CA LEU A 217 -7.69 -7.92 19.58
C LEU A 217 -6.97 -9.24 19.92
N LEU A 218 -6.19 -9.75 18.98
CA LEU A 218 -5.37 -10.95 19.14
C LEU A 218 -3.95 -10.61 19.55
N TYR A 219 -3.33 -9.64 18.88
CA TYR A 219 -1.95 -9.25 19.10
C TYR A 219 -1.77 -7.74 19.00
N LEU A 220 -0.84 -7.21 19.81
CA LEU A 220 -0.30 -5.86 19.69
C LEU A 220 1.22 -5.98 19.54
N VAL A 221 1.74 -5.58 18.39
CA VAL A 221 3.18 -5.54 18.13
C VAL A 221 3.64 -4.08 18.21
N LYS A 222 4.64 -3.83 19.04
CA LYS A 222 5.28 -2.51 19.18
C LYS A 222 6.68 -2.57 18.55
N ILE A 223 6.97 -1.63 17.65
CA ILE A 223 8.27 -1.50 17.00
C ILE A 223 8.81 -0.12 17.33
N SER A 224 9.86 -0.09 18.16
CA SER A 224 10.56 1.14 18.46
C SER A 224 11.49 1.53 17.32
N ALA A 225 11.53 2.81 16.98
CA ALA A 225 12.41 3.34 15.94
C ALA A 225 13.90 3.06 16.22
N ASN A 226 14.28 2.90 17.50
CA ASN A 226 15.66 2.67 17.91
C ASN A 226 16.00 1.18 18.10
N GLN A 227 15.06 0.27 17.91
CA GLN A 227 15.23 -1.19 18.11
C GLN A 227 15.07 -1.98 16.84
N VAL A 228 15.44 -1.38 15.71
CA VAL A 228 15.44 -2.04 14.41
C VAL A 228 16.70 -2.88 14.28
N PRO A 229 16.65 -4.09 13.70
CA PRO A 229 17.83 -4.94 13.54
C PRO A 229 18.95 -4.23 12.78
N ALA A 230 20.15 -4.26 13.35
CA ALA A 230 21.37 -3.82 12.66
C ALA A 230 21.86 -4.93 11.74
N LEU A 231 22.49 -4.55 10.63
CA LEU A 231 23.11 -5.50 9.71
C LEU A 231 24.61 -5.59 10.00
N PRO A 232 25.18 -6.81 10.11
CA PRO A 232 26.60 -7.00 10.44
C PRO A 232 27.55 -6.30 9.46
N ASP A 233 27.17 -6.26 8.18
CA ASP A 233 27.98 -5.64 7.12
C ASP A 233 27.97 -4.10 7.16
N TRP A 234 27.09 -3.49 7.95
CA TRP A 234 26.91 -2.03 8.05
C TRP A 234 26.90 -1.55 9.53
N PRO A 235 27.97 -1.78 10.29
CA PRO A 235 27.98 -1.56 11.74
C PRO A 235 27.79 -0.08 12.17
N ASN A 236 28.10 0.86 11.28
CA ASN A 236 27.97 2.30 11.53
C ASN A 236 26.77 2.93 10.82
N ALA A 237 25.84 2.11 10.34
CA ALA A 237 24.62 2.60 9.72
C ALA A 237 23.59 2.99 10.78
N PHE A 238 22.86 4.07 10.51
CA PHE A 238 21.59 4.31 11.19
C PHE A 238 20.45 3.74 10.36
N ALA A 239 19.52 3.09 11.04
CA ALA A 239 18.39 2.43 10.43
C ALA A 239 17.12 3.26 10.61
N VAL A 240 16.30 3.33 9.56
CA VAL A 240 14.99 3.99 9.59
C VAL A 240 13.94 3.03 9.05
N VAL A 241 12.89 2.79 9.81
CA VAL A 241 11.72 2.07 9.32
C VAL A 241 10.98 2.99 8.35
N ASP A 242 10.97 2.62 7.07
CA ASP A 242 10.29 3.33 6.00
C ASP A 242 8.79 2.99 6.00
N SER A 243 8.48 1.72 5.94
CA SER A 243 7.11 1.23 5.82
C SER A 243 6.92 -0.15 6.44
N ILE A 244 5.67 -0.44 6.83
CA ILE A 244 5.26 -1.72 7.39
C ILE A 244 4.00 -2.18 6.65
N THR A 245 3.99 -3.43 6.21
CA THR A 245 2.81 -4.07 5.64
C THR A 245 2.62 -5.46 6.26
N SER A 246 1.38 -5.91 6.34
CA SER A 246 1.06 -7.24 6.84
C SER A 246 1.01 -8.25 5.70
N SER A 247 1.37 -9.49 6.02
CA SER A 247 1.22 -10.62 5.10
C SER A 247 -0.27 -10.91 4.88
N VAL A 248 -0.63 -11.19 3.63
CA VAL A 248 -1.99 -11.56 3.23
C VAL A 248 -2.38 -12.94 3.76
N ASP A 249 -1.44 -13.88 3.85
CA ASP A 249 -1.69 -15.30 4.09
C ASP A 249 -1.15 -15.85 5.43
N SER A 250 -0.46 -15.03 6.21
CA SER A 250 0.10 -15.44 7.49
C SER A 250 0.16 -14.29 8.49
N ARG A 251 0.32 -14.61 9.79
CA ARG A 251 0.52 -13.61 10.85
C ARG A 251 1.96 -13.11 10.88
N ARG A 252 2.37 -12.43 9.82
CA ARG A 252 3.70 -11.84 9.66
C ARG A 252 3.58 -10.39 9.27
N LEU A 253 4.56 -9.61 9.68
CA LEU A 253 4.77 -8.23 9.21
C LEU A 253 6.01 -8.21 8.34
N TYR A 254 5.94 -7.43 7.28
CA TYR A 254 7.06 -7.11 6.42
C TYR A 254 7.43 -5.65 6.67
N ILE A 255 8.64 -5.44 7.19
CA ILE A 255 9.13 -4.15 7.68
C ILE A 255 10.27 -3.73 6.78
N LYS A 256 10.04 -2.71 5.95
CA LYS A 256 11.09 -2.11 5.14
C LYS A 256 11.93 -1.17 5.99
N VAL A 257 13.24 -1.40 5.99
CA VAL A 257 14.22 -0.62 6.73
C VAL A 257 15.29 -0.11 5.78
N ASP A 258 15.50 1.19 5.81
CA ASP A 258 16.53 1.87 5.04
C ASP A 258 17.71 2.20 5.94
N TYR A 259 18.92 1.91 5.45
CA TYR A 259 20.17 2.11 6.16
C TYR A 259 21.00 3.17 5.47
N SER A 260 21.44 4.16 6.24
CA SER A 260 22.27 5.27 5.78
C SER A 260 23.45 5.47 6.69
N ARG A 261 24.46 6.15 6.22
CA ARG A 261 25.58 6.63 7.04
C ARG A 261 25.81 8.12 6.81
N ASP A 262 26.34 8.77 7.84
CA ASP A 262 26.71 10.17 7.74
C ASP A 262 27.92 10.36 6.81
N THR A 263 27.88 11.44 6.03
CA THR A 263 28.99 11.89 5.19
C THR A 263 29.64 13.14 5.79
N PHE A 264 30.96 13.20 5.70
CA PHE A 264 31.73 14.30 6.28
C PHE A 264 32.64 14.93 5.22
N ASP A 265 32.80 16.24 5.30
CA ASP A 265 33.84 16.95 4.57
C ASP A 265 35.24 16.56 5.12
N GLN A 266 36.11 16.08 4.25
CA GLN A 266 37.43 15.55 4.65
C GLN A 266 38.35 16.63 5.24
N SER A 267 38.17 17.90 4.90
CA SER A 267 39.02 19.01 5.35
C SER A 267 38.59 19.60 6.67
N THR A 268 37.27 19.67 6.91
CA THR A 268 36.71 20.35 8.08
C THR A 268 36.14 19.36 9.12
N ASN A 269 36.01 18.07 8.77
CA ASN A 269 35.35 17.04 9.55
C ASN A 269 33.92 17.45 9.94
N THR A 270 33.28 18.30 9.13
CA THR A 270 31.90 18.73 9.33
C THR A 270 30.97 17.77 8.61
N ARG A 271 29.88 17.40 9.27
CA ARG A 271 28.81 16.56 8.66
C ARG A 271 28.19 17.32 7.47
N THR A 272 28.25 16.72 6.28
CA THR A 272 27.72 17.30 5.02
C THR A 272 26.38 16.72 4.62
N GLY A 273 26.00 15.57 5.19
CA GLY A 273 24.73 14.92 4.85
C GLY A 273 24.70 13.47 5.29
N SER A 274 23.92 12.67 4.59
CA SER A 274 23.88 11.22 4.71
C SER A 274 23.76 10.57 3.35
N GLU A 275 24.33 9.38 3.20
CA GLU A 275 24.25 8.59 1.99
C GLU A 275 23.55 7.24 2.26
N PRO A 276 22.70 6.75 1.33
CA PRO A 276 22.13 5.43 1.43
C PRO A 276 23.19 4.36 1.19
N ILE A 277 23.23 3.36 2.07
CA ILE A 277 24.18 2.24 1.96
C ILE A 277 23.48 0.92 1.66
N GLY A 278 22.19 0.76 2.05
CA GLY A 278 21.42 -0.42 1.75
C GLY A 278 19.99 -0.31 2.26
N SER A 279 19.17 -1.23 1.83
CA SER A 279 17.78 -1.36 2.27
C SER A 279 17.43 -2.84 2.43
N CYS A 280 16.63 -3.18 3.44
CA CYS A 280 16.17 -4.54 3.67
C CYS A 280 14.69 -4.56 4.00
N ILE A 281 14.04 -5.65 3.64
CA ILE A 281 12.73 -6.00 4.18
C ILE A 281 12.89 -7.11 5.21
N TRP A 282 12.49 -6.83 6.43
CA TRP A 282 12.52 -7.75 7.54
C TRP A 282 11.17 -8.43 7.71
N THR A 283 11.18 -9.73 7.97
CA THR A 283 10.00 -10.50 8.35
C THR A 283 9.93 -10.62 9.86
N LEU A 284 8.82 -10.18 10.46
CA LEU A 284 8.54 -10.29 11.88
C LEU A 284 7.33 -11.21 12.09
N ASN A 285 7.45 -12.16 13.01
CA ASN A 285 6.33 -12.99 13.45
C ASN A 285 5.46 -12.20 14.44
N VAL A 286 4.17 -12.07 14.17
CA VAL A 286 3.22 -11.31 14.99
C VAL A 286 2.95 -11.99 16.34
N GLU A 287 3.03 -13.33 16.40
CA GLU A 287 2.65 -14.11 17.59
C GLU A 287 3.65 -13.96 18.75
N ASP A 288 4.93 -13.79 18.42
CA ASP A 288 6.01 -13.67 19.43
C ASP A 288 6.86 -12.41 19.30
N GLY A 289 6.61 -11.58 18.27
CA GLY A 289 7.32 -10.32 18.04
C GLY A 289 8.77 -10.50 17.56
N THR A 290 9.17 -11.70 17.11
CA THR A 290 10.54 -11.99 16.70
C THR A 290 10.78 -11.72 15.22
N TYR A 291 11.95 -11.15 14.90
CA TYR A 291 12.44 -11.05 13.52
C TYR A 291 12.98 -12.41 13.07
N THR A 292 12.48 -12.92 11.96
CA THR A 292 12.78 -14.30 11.48
C THR A 292 13.70 -14.34 10.28
N ASP A 293 13.60 -13.38 9.37
CA ASP A 293 14.38 -13.32 8.14
C ASP A 293 14.50 -11.90 7.62
N SER A 294 15.47 -11.68 6.73
CA SER A 294 15.63 -10.42 5.99
C SER A 294 16.03 -10.67 4.55
N VAL A 295 15.53 -9.83 3.66
CA VAL A 295 15.88 -9.83 2.25
C VAL A 295 16.37 -8.44 1.86
N GLU A 296 17.54 -8.37 1.23
CA GLU A 296 18.13 -7.13 0.75
C GLU A 296 17.34 -6.60 -0.46
N ILE A 297 17.07 -5.31 -0.44
CA ILE A 297 16.47 -4.55 -1.55
C ILE A 297 17.61 -3.76 -2.21
N PRO A 298 17.90 -3.99 -3.50
CA PRO A 298 18.94 -3.23 -4.18
C PRO A 298 18.59 -1.74 -4.23
N LEU A 299 19.60 -0.90 -4.15
CA LEU A 299 19.41 0.55 -4.35
C LEU A 299 19.15 0.85 -5.82
N TYR A 300 18.36 1.88 -6.09
CA TYR A 300 18.18 2.41 -7.44
C TYR A 300 19.34 3.36 -7.77
N GLU A 301 20.00 3.12 -8.91
CA GLU A 301 21.04 4.01 -9.43
C GLU A 301 20.39 5.01 -10.39
N ILE A 302 20.50 6.30 -10.07
CA ILE A 302 19.96 7.36 -10.93
C ILE A 302 20.72 7.36 -12.25
N ILE A 303 19.97 7.43 -13.36
CA ILE A 303 20.53 7.51 -14.70
C ILE A 303 20.56 8.96 -15.15
N GLU A 304 21.75 9.52 -15.34
CA GLU A 304 21.97 10.87 -15.86
C GLU A 304 22.58 10.78 -17.26
N ASN A 305 21.99 11.46 -18.24
CA ASN A 305 22.47 11.45 -19.65
C ASN A 305 22.67 10.02 -20.22
N GLY A 306 21.80 9.07 -19.83
CA GLY A 306 21.85 7.68 -20.28
C GLY A 306 22.96 6.83 -19.64
N ARG A 307 23.62 7.31 -18.56
CA ARG A 307 24.63 6.58 -17.81
C ARG A 307 24.28 6.52 -16.33
N PRO A 308 24.60 5.41 -15.64
CA PRO A 308 24.48 5.35 -14.19
C PRO A 308 25.30 6.46 -13.54
N SER A 309 24.67 7.24 -12.68
CA SER A 309 25.35 8.21 -11.82
C SER A 309 25.85 7.54 -10.54
N ASN A 310 26.65 8.25 -9.75
CA ASN A 310 27.05 7.77 -8.43
C ASN A 310 25.96 7.95 -7.37
N ILE A 311 24.80 8.50 -7.75
CA ILE A 311 23.69 8.75 -6.83
C ILE A 311 22.83 7.50 -6.75
N ARG A 312 22.76 6.94 -5.55
CA ARG A 312 21.90 5.80 -5.22
C ARG A 312 20.80 6.25 -4.29
N VAL A 313 19.62 5.70 -4.47
CA VAL A 313 18.41 6.03 -3.69
C VAL A 313 17.63 4.78 -3.33
N PHE A 314 16.78 4.89 -2.33
CA PHE A 314 15.91 3.79 -1.90
C PHE A 314 14.72 3.64 -2.83
N TYR A 315 14.29 2.40 -3.06
CA TYR A 315 12.96 2.10 -3.57
C TYR A 315 11.94 2.28 -2.46
N SER A 316 10.74 2.71 -2.80
CA SER A 316 9.57 2.70 -1.91
C SER A 316 8.83 1.39 -1.99
N LEU A 317 8.25 0.91 -0.89
CA LEU A 317 7.39 -0.26 -0.88
C LEU A 317 6.04 0.10 -1.50
N LEU A 318 5.59 -0.71 -2.47
CA LEU A 318 4.28 -0.55 -3.09
C LEU A 318 3.23 -1.46 -2.43
N GLY A 319 3.61 -2.69 -2.13
CA GLY A 319 2.74 -3.65 -1.47
C GLY A 319 3.27 -5.08 -1.54
N THR A 320 2.59 -5.98 -0.85
CA THR A 320 2.92 -7.40 -0.82
C THR A 320 1.69 -8.23 -1.16
N ALA A 321 1.81 -9.08 -2.18
CA ALA A 321 0.83 -10.08 -2.57
C ALA A 321 1.03 -11.39 -1.79
N ARG A 322 0.23 -12.41 -2.09
CA ARG A 322 0.36 -13.74 -1.49
C ARG A 322 1.77 -14.31 -1.64
N SER A 323 2.12 -15.21 -0.73
CA SER A 323 3.42 -15.91 -0.72
C SER A 323 4.62 -14.97 -0.65
N GLY A 324 4.47 -13.80 -0.01
CA GLY A 324 5.57 -12.85 0.19
C GLY A 324 6.08 -12.18 -1.08
N LYS A 325 5.29 -12.17 -2.15
CA LYS A 325 5.64 -11.51 -3.40
C LYS A 325 5.47 -10.01 -3.27
N THR A 326 6.57 -9.28 -3.25
CA THR A 326 6.62 -7.87 -2.88
C THR A 326 7.05 -7.00 -4.05
N LEU A 327 6.33 -5.91 -4.28
CA LEU A 327 6.67 -4.90 -5.27
C LEU A 327 7.19 -3.63 -4.59
N PHE A 328 8.28 -3.12 -5.15
CA PHE A 328 8.85 -1.82 -4.81
C PHE A 328 8.89 -0.95 -6.06
N TYR A 329 8.90 0.36 -5.89
CA TYR A 329 8.92 1.31 -6.99
C TYR A 329 9.88 2.47 -6.74
N PHE A 330 10.33 3.06 -7.84
CA PHE A 330 11.01 4.35 -7.85
C PHE A 330 10.40 5.22 -8.96
N PRO A 331 10.04 6.49 -8.66
CA PRO A 331 9.48 7.41 -9.64
C PRO A 331 10.51 7.76 -10.73
N VAL A 332 10.06 7.73 -11.98
CA VAL A 332 10.81 8.16 -13.17
C VAL A 332 9.94 9.09 -14.00
N GLU A 333 10.49 9.73 -15.03
CA GLU A 333 9.82 10.80 -15.77
C GLU A 333 8.40 10.47 -16.25
N ASN A 334 8.13 9.25 -16.71
CA ASN A 334 6.82 8.86 -17.25
C ASN A 334 6.31 7.56 -16.61
N GLY A 335 6.28 7.52 -15.28
CA GLY A 335 5.79 6.37 -14.53
C GLY A 335 6.74 5.91 -13.43
N TYR A 336 6.81 4.61 -13.20
CA TYR A 336 7.64 4.03 -12.16
C TYR A 336 8.50 2.88 -12.70
N THR A 337 9.76 2.83 -12.25
CA THR A 337 10.55 1.60 -12.31
C THR A 337 10.13 0.71 -11.15
N LEU A 338 9.89 -0.55 -11.45
CA LEU A 338 9.49 -1.56 -10.46
C LEU A 338 10.63 -2.55 -10.21
N ILE A 339 10.72 -3.00 -8.96
CA ILE A 339 11.44 -4.22 -8.63
C ILE A 339 10.50 -5.15 -7.88
N TYR A 340 10.41 -6.38 -8.36
CA TYR A 340 9.74 -7.48 -7.70
C TYR A 340 10.77 -8.30 -6.92
N ILE A 341 10.42 -8.66 -5.69
CA ILE A 341 11.22 -9.54 -4.84
C ILE A 341 10.29 -10.57 -4.21
N ASP A 342 10.59 -11.85 -4.43
CA ASP A 342 9.98 -12.93 -3.67
C ASP A 342 10.75 -13.09 -2.36
N LEU A 343 10.08 -12.85 -1.24
CA LEU A 343 10.72 -12.85 0.09
C LEU A 343 11.17 -14.24 0.55
N PHE A 344 10.63 -15.32 -0.03
CA PHE A 344 11.00 -16.68 0.33
C PHE A 344 12.07 -17.28 -0.59
N THR A 345 11.91 -17.11 -1.91
CA THR A 345 12.87 -17.65 -2.90
C THR A 345 14.02 -16.69 -3.17
N ARG A 346 13.88 -15.41 -2.78
CA ARG A 346 14.81 -14.30 -3.07
C ARG A 346 14.98 -14.00 -4.55
N GLU A 347 14.06 -14.50 -5.39
CA GLU A 347 14.02 -14.17 -6.80
C GLU A 347 13.70 -12.67 -6.97
N GLN A 348 14.42 -12.01 -7.86
CA GLN A 348 14.23 -10.61 -8.18
C GLN A 348 13.98 -10.41 -9.66
N ARG A 349 13.03 -9.52 -10.01
CA ARG A 349 12.76 -9.12 -11.38
C ARG A 349 12.60 -7.60 -11.45
N ARG A 350 13.02 -7.00 -12.56
CA ARG A 350 12.85 -5.57 -12.81
C ARG A 350 11.83 -5.36 -13.91
N GLY A 351 11.00 -4.33 -13.76
CA GLY A 351 9.98 -3.94 -14.72
C GLY A 351 9.72 -2.46 -14.66
N SER A 352 8.74 -2.01 -15.42
CA SER A 352 8.28 -0.62 -15.38
C SER A 352 6.79 -0.54 -15.68
N ILE A 353 6.15 0.46 -15.10
CA ILE A 353 4.80 0.90 -15.46
C ILE A 353 4.87 2.32 -15.97
N ARG A 354 4.01 2.64 -16.93
CA ARG A 354 3.99 3.94 -17.58
C ARG A 354 2.64 4.61 -17.41
N PHE A 355 2.67 5.90 -17.14
CA PHE A 355 1.53 6.81 -17.10
C PHE A 355 2.04 8.24 -17.30
N SER A 356 1.19 9.15 -17.80
CA SER A 356 1.61 10.50 -18.14
C SER A 356 1.82 11.37 -16.87
N ASN A 357 2.63 12.43 -17.00
CA ASN A 357 2.80 13.39 -15.93
C ASN A 357 1.50 14.14 -15.58
N GLU A 358 0.58 14.28 -16.55
CA GLU A 358 -0.72 14.91 -16.34
C GLU A 358 -1.62 14.07 -15.41
N GLU A 359 -1.47 12.75 -15.44
CA GLU A 359 -2.19 11.81 -14.56
C GLU A 359 -1.58 11.69 -13.15
N GLN A 360 -0.56 12.49 -12.82
CA GLN A 360 0.15 12.40 -11.53
C GLN A 360 -0.25 13.49 -10.52
N ILE A 361 -1.23 14.33 -10.83
CA ILE A 361 -1.69 15.37 -9.88
C ILE A 361 -2.16 14.71 -8.57
N PHE A 362 -2.83 13.58 -8.68
CA PHE A 362 -3.09 12.67 -7.58
C PHE A 362 -2.86 11.25 -8.07
N ASN A 363 -2.25 10.43 -7.22
CA ASN A 363 -2.15 9.00 -7.46
C ASN A 363 -2.25 8.23 -6.15
N ASP A 364 -2.95 7.11 -6.17
CA ASP A 364 -2.96 6.11 -5.12
C ASP A 364 -2.85 4.73 -5.76
N PHE A 365 -2.09 3.83 -5.13
CA PHE A 365 -1.77 2.50 -5.67
C PHE A 365 -2.18 1.42 -4.68
N TYR A 366 -2.73 0.36 -5.20
CA TYR A 366 -3.12 -0.83 -4.44
C TYR A 366 -2.64 -2.10 -5.14
N LEU A 367 -1.89 -2.93 -4.43
CA LEU A 367 -1.51 -4.26 -4.90
C LEU A 367 -2.48 -5.30 -4.33
N SER A 368 -3.21 -5.99 -5.21
CA SER A 368 -4.13 -7.03 -4.78
C SER A 368 -3.39 -8.25 -4.22
N ALA A 369 -4.10 -9.07 -3.47
CA ALA A 369 -3.58 -10.34 -2.95
C ALA A 369 -3.08 -11.27 -4.06
N GLU A 370 -3.66 -11.19 -5.25
CA GLU A 370 -3.29 -11.96 -6.44
C GLU A 370 -2.12 -11.34 -7.21
N GLY A 371 -1.66 -10.16 -6.81
CA GLY A 371 -0.52 -9.49 -7.45
C GLY A 371 -0.88 -8.61 -8.64
N ILE A 372 -2.14 -8.20 -8.77
CA ILE A 372 -2.56 -7.18 -9.74
C ILE A 372 -2.34 -5.80 -9.12
N LEU A 373 -1.60 -4.95 -9.79
CA LEU A 373 -1.40 -3.57 -9.39
C LEU A 373 -2.52 -2.71 -9.96
N CYS A 374 -3.31 -2.12 -9.08
CA CYS A 374 -4.34 -1.15 -9.44
C CYS A 374 -3.89 0.25 -9.06
N ALA A 375 -4.35 1.26 -9.78
CA ALA A 375 -4.15 2.65 -9.40
C ALA A 375 -5.36 3.51 -9.70
N MET A 376 -5.50 4.51 -8.86
CA MET A 376 -6.34 5.67 -9.06
C MET A 376 -5.42 6.82 -9.47
N LEU A 377 -5.51 7.23 -10.74
CA LEU A 377 -4.68 8.29 -11.32
C LEU A 377 -5.58 9.46 -11.70
N ALA A 378 -5.23 10.67 -11.26
CA ALA A 378 -6.05 11.83 -11.56
C ALA A 378 -5.29 12.93 -12.28
N ASP A 379 -5.98 13.53 -13.22
CA ASP A 379 -5.67 14.85 -13.77
C ASP A 379 -6.51 15.93 -13.09
N THR A 380 -6.59 17.13 -13.67
CA THR A 380 -7.33 18.27 -13.12
C THR A 380 -8.86 18.02 -13.09
N PHE A 381 -9.40 17.16 -13.94
CA PHE A 381 -10.84 17.04 -14.17
C PHE A 381 -11.40 15.65 -13.90
N SER A 382 -10.56 14.62 -13.97
CA SER A 382 -10.99 13.23 -13.95
C SER A 382 -10.06 12.33 -13.16
N VAL A 383 -10.62 11.22 -12.71
CA VAL A 383 -9.92 10.13 -12.01
C VAL A 383 -10.04 8.88 -12.86
N LYS A 384 -8.94 8.33 -13.29
CA LYS A 384 -8.89 7.07 -14.04
C LYS A 384 -8.56 5.92 -13.10
N MET A 385 -9.40 4.90 -13.11
CA MET A 385 -9.10 3.61 -12.50
C MET A 385 -8.40 2.74 -13.54
N VAL A 386 -7.19 2.35 -13.22
CA VAL A 386 -6.34 1.57 -14.11
C VAL A 386 -5.75 0.37 -13.38
N TRP A 387 -5.36 -0.64 -14.12
CA TRP A 387 -4.55 -1.70 -13.57
C TRP A 387 -3.41 -2.12 -14.50
N TRP A 388 -2.43 -2.78 -13.91
CA TRP A 388 -1.34 -3.46 -14.62
C TRP A 388 -1.36 -4.92 -14.20
N ARG A 389 -1.24 -5.81 -15.17
CA ARG A 389 -1.20 -7.27 -14.97
C ARG A 389 0.15 -7.70 -14.41
N THR A 390 0.51 -7.12 -13.26
CA THR A 390 1.74 -7.47 -12.53
C THR A 390 1.74 -8.90 -12.00
N ASP A 391 0.58 -9.52 -11.84
CA ASP A 391 0.41 -10.96 -11.58
C ASP A 391 1.17 -11.84 -12.58
N ARG A 392 1.15 -11.48 -13.87
CA ARG A 392 1.94 -12.16 -14.92
C ARG A 392 3.44 -11.89 -14.79
N PHE A 393 3.79 -10.68 -14.42
CA PHE A 393 5.18 -10.28 -14.20
C PHE A 393 5.80 -11.01 -12.99
N ILE A 394 5.04 -11.22 -11.93
CA ILE A 394 5.47 -11.97 -10.73
C ILE A 394 5.28 -13.50 -10.86
N GLY A 395 4.76 -13.99 -11.98
CA GLY A 395 4.78 -15.41 -12.32
C GLY A 395 3.68 -16.26 -11.69
N GLU A 396 2.49 -15.72 -11.43
CA GLU A 396 1.39 -16.47 -10.81
C GLU A 396 0.36 -17.08 -11.76
N ILE A 397 0.42 -16.85 -13.05
CA ILE A 397 -0.49 -17.51 -13.99
C ILE A 397 0.30 -18.48 -14.89
N LYS A 398 0.16 -19.77 -14.61
CA LYS A 398 0.28 -20.82 -15.59
C LYS A 398 -1.05 -21.06 -16.26
#